data_0d52946204ce0ebbb5d014c203162efa
#
_entry.id   0d52946204ce0ebbb5d014c203162efa
#
_cell.length_a   1.000
_cell.length_b   1.000
_cell.length_c   1.000
_cell.angle_alpha   90.00
_cell.angle_beta   90.00
_cell.angle_gamma   90.00
#
_symmetry.space_group_name_H-M   'P 1'
#
loop_
_entity.id
_entity.type
_entity.pdbx_description
1 polymer ?
#
loop_
_entity_poly.entity_id
_entity_poly.type
_entity_poly.pdbx_seq_one_letter_code
_entity_poly.pdbx_strand_id
1 'polypeptide(L)'
;MSATALTEAPARPAQWEIARLLLRSSAFLVGLAIVLFWVFCSLFGAEIAPQDPYNTDLLSQLAPPSADHWFGTDALGRDMFSRVIVGARDILTVAPLATLIGVAGGAMLGLVTGYFGGVVDNIVGRLIDAVLALPLLIVALMALVALGPSNGAVILAIGLSFTPIVARTVRSAVLAERELDYVAAARLRGESALHVMGVEILPNILGPIFVELTVRLGYAIFTVATLSFLGVGLQPPSPDWGLAISENYGLIGGGFWWTVLFDAFAIMSLVVAVNLVADGLQTALDA
;
A
#
# COMPACT_ATOMS: atom_id res chain seq x y z
N MET A 1 25.60 -42.46 -24.64
CA MET A 1 25.99 -41.08 -24.38
C MET A 1 24.76 -40.21 -24.66
N SER A 2 23.95 -39.92 -23.62
CA SER A 2 22.77 -39.10 -23.74
C SER A 2 23.20 -37.65 -23.44
N ALA A 3 23.10 -36.78 -24.44
CA ALA A 3 23.35 -35.35 -24.27
C ALA A 3 22.20 -34.79 -23.41
N THR A 4 22.51 -34.48 -22.17
CA THR A 4 21.65 -33.70 -21.28
C THR A 4 21.47 -32.33 -21.93
N ALA A 5 20.28 -32.09 -22.48
CA ALA A 5 19.91 -30.75 -22.94
C ALA A 5 19.99 -29.81 -21.73
N LEU A 6 20.94 -28.88 -21.77
CA LEU A 6 20.98 -27.75 -20.89
C LEU A 6 19.67 -26.97 -21.15
N THR A 7 18.74 -27.08 -20.24
CA THR A 7 17.54 -26.20 -20.22
C THR A 7 18.05 -24.79 -19.98
N GLU A 8 18.18 -24.01 -21.07
CA GLU A 8 18.40 -22.57 -20.96
C GLU A 8 17.30 -21.98 -20.06
N ALA A 9 17.71 -21.28 -19.01
CA ALA A 9 16.79 -20.52 -18.20
C ALA A 9 16.01 -19.56 -19.13
N PRO A 10 14.68 -19.44 -18.97
CA PRO A 10 13.89 -18.56 -19.83
C PRO A 10 14.48 -17.16 -19.77
N ALA A 11 14.79 -16.59 -20.94
CA ALA A 11 15.28 -15.23 -21.05
C ALA A 11 14.25 -14.28 -20.44
N ARG A 12 14.66 -13.35 -19.57
CA ARG A 12 13.76 -12.36 -18.98
C ARG A 12 13.04 -11.60 -20.11
N PRO A 13 11.70 -11.41 -20.04
CA PRO A 13 10.96 -10.73 -21.08
C PRO A 13 11.51 -9.31 -21.27
N ALA A 14 11.66 -8.89 -22.53
CA ALA A 14 12.12 -7.55 -22.84
C ALA A 14 11.09 -6.52 -22.31
N GLN A 15 11.54 -5.33 -21.87
CA GLN A 15 10.67 -4.29 -21.29
C GLN A 15 9.47 -3.94 -22.19
N TRP A 16 9.61 -3.99 -23.51
CA TRP A 16 8.54 -3.74 -24.46
C TRP A 16 7.49 -4.87 -24.48
N GLU A 17 7.88 -6.11 -24.19
CA GLU A 17 6.96 -7.26 -24.07
C GLU A 17 6.10 -7.13 -22.82
N ILE A 18 6.69 -6.75 -21.70
CA ILE A 18 5.97 -6.43 -20.46
C ILE A 18 4.94 -5.32 -20.72
N ALA A 19 5.37 -4.22 -21.33
CA ALA A 19 4.46 -3.11 -21.66
C ALA A 19 3.30 -3.57 -22.57
N ARG A 20 3.59 -4.42 -23.56
CA ARG A 20 2.57 -4.96 -24.48
C ARG A 20 1.57 -5.87 -23.77
N LEU A 21 2.02 -6.71 -22.85
CA LEU A 21 1.16 -7.57 -22.04
C LEU A 21 0.24 -6.74 -21.14
N LEU A 22 0.79 -5.74 -20.46
CA LEU A 22 0.01 -4.81 -19.61
C LEU A 22 -1.07 -4.07 -20.40
N LEU A 23 -0.72 -3.51 -21.58
CA LEU A 23 -1.66 -2.79 -22.44
C LEU A 23 -2.73 -3.69 -23.07
N ARG A 24 -2.58 -5.00 -23.06
CA ARG A 24 -3.58 -5.96 -23.52
C ARG A 24 -4.52 -6.45 -22.42
N SER A 25 -4.14 -6.27 -21.17
CA SER A 25 -4.97 -6.66 -20.02
C SER A 25 -6.04 -5.61 -19.75
N SER A 26 -7.31 -5.94 -20.01
CA SER A 26 -8.44 -5.05 -19.70
C SER A 26 -8.54 -4.75 -18.20
N ALA A 27 -8.24 -5.73 -17.35
CA ALA A 27 -8.25 -5.56 -15.90
C ALA A 27 -7.19 -4.54 -15.44
N PHE A 28 -5.96 -4.65 -15.98
CA PHE A 28 -4.90 -3.68 -15.72
C PHE A 28 -5.29 -2.26 -16.16
N LEU A 29 -5.85 -2.12 -17.37
CA LEU A 29 -6.22 -0.80 -17.90
C LEU A 29 -7.35 -0.16 -17.08
N VAL A 30 -8.36 -0.93 -16.67
CA VAL A 30 -9.44 -0.44 -15.79
C VAL A 30 -8.87 -0.01 -14.43
N GLY A 31 -8.04 -0.86 -13.82
CA GLY A 31 -7.39 -0.53 -12.55
C GLY A 31 -6.54 0.73 -12.67
N LEU A 32 -5.72 0.82 -13.72
CA LEU A 32 -4.87 1.99 -13.98
C LEU A 32 -5.69 3.28 -14.17
N ALA A 33 -6.79 3.21 -14.92
CA ALA A 33 -7.67 4.36 -15.14
C ALA A 33 -8.26 4.89 -13.82
N ILE A 34 -8.72 3.98 -12.94
CA ILE A 34 -9.27 4.36 -11.62
C ILE A 34 -8.17 4.92 -10.71
N VAL A 35 -6.97 4.31 -10.70
CA VAL A 35 -5.83 4.84 -9.92
C VAL A 35 -5.47 6.24 -10.41
N LEU A 36 -5.36 6.45 -11.73
CA LEU A 36 -5.05 7.75 -12.30
C LEU A 36 -6.14 8.80 -11.99
N PHE A 37 -7.40 8.40 -11.98
CA PHE A 37 -8.50 9.27 -11.55
C PHE A 37 -8.31 9.74 -10.11
N TRP A 38 -8.04 8.83 -9.17
CA TRP A 38 -7.83 9.20 -7.78
C TRP A 38 -6.53 9.97 -7.54
N VAL A 39 -5.47 9.67 -8.29
CA VAL A 39 -4.23 10.47 -8.29
C VAL A 39 -4.52 11.89 -8.79
N PHE A 40 -5.30 12.04 -9.85
CA PHE A 40 -5.73 13.35 -10.34
C PHE A 40 -6.54 14.11 -9.27
N CYS A 41 -7.50 13.46 -8.61
CA CYS A 41 -8.25 14.04 -7.48
C CYS A 41 -7.33 14.42 -6.31
N SER A 42 -6.32 13.62 -6.00
CA SER A 42 -5.35 13.91 -4.94
C SER A 42 -4.50 15.16 -5.23
N LEU A 43 -4.14 15.39 -6.50
CA LEU A 43 -3.30 16.52 -6.92
C LEU A 43 -4.11 17.81 -7.10
N PHE A 44 -5.29 17.70 -7.72
CA PHE A 44 -6.10 18.84 -8.15
C PHE A 44 -7.44 18.95 -7.43
N GLY A 45 -7.68 18.10 -6.42
CA GLY A 45 -8.98 18.03 -5.73
C GLY A 45 -9.41 19.35 -5.11
N ALA A 46 -8.48 20.10 -4.54
CA ALA A 46 -8.78 21.41 -3.94
C ALA A 46 -9.22 22.46 -4.97
N GLU A 47 -8.71 22.37 -6.21
CA GLU A 47 -9.01 23.29 -7.29
C GLU A 47 -10.31 22.94 -8.03
N ILE A 48 -10.66 21.64 -8.09
CA ILE A 48 -11.85 21.16 -8.81
C ILE A 48 -13.06 20.95 -7.92
N ALA A 49 -12.89 20.98 -6.59
CA ALA A 49 -14.00 20.87 -5.64
C ALA A 49 -14.95 22.07 -5.83
N PRO A 50 -16.26 21.82 -6.04
CA PRO A 50 -17.21 22.93 -6.26
C PRO A 50 -17.43 23.76 -5.01
N GLN A 51 -17.17 23.22 -3.82
CA GLN A 51 -17.32 23.89 -2.54
C GLN A 51 -16.11 23.63 -1.64
N ASP A 52 -15.90 24.49 -0.64
CA ASP A 52 -14.85 24.25 0.36
C ASP A 52 -15.23 23.03 1.22
N PRO A 53 -14.41 21.95 1.23
CA PRO A 53 -14.69 20.72 1.98
C PRO A 53 -14.69 20.90 3.50
N TYR A 54 -14.23 22.03 4.00
CA TYR A 54 -14.16 22.36 5.43
C TYR A 54 -15.25 23.31 5.88
N ASN A 55 -15.95 23.98 4.95
CA ASN A 55 -17.01 24.92 5.26
C ASN A 55 -18.21 24.18 5.85
N THR A 56 -18.68 24.64 7.03
CA THR A 56 -19.84 24.10 7.73
C THR A 56 -21.04 25.00 7.52
N ASP A 57 -22.15 24.45 7.01
CA ASP A 57 -23.42 25.14 6.88
C ASP A 57 -24.52 24.42 7.65
N LEU A 58 -24.82 24.94 8.86
CA LEU A 58 -25.80 24.32 9.74
C LEU A 58 -27.23 24.37 9.18
N LEU A 59 -27.50 25.19 8.15
CA LEU A 59 -28.82 25.27 7.49
C LEU A 59 -28.99 24.13 6.47
N SER A 60 -27.90 23.61 5.96
CA SER A 60 -27.86 22.53 4.94
C SER A 60 -27.46 21.19 5.55
N GLN A 61 -27.64 20.96 6.85
CA GLN A 61 -27.33 19.69 7.50
C GLN A 61 -28.13 18.53 6.91
N LEU A 62 -27.45 17.42 6.62
CA LEU A 62 -28.05 16.18 6.12
C LEU A 62 -28.95 16.39 4.88
N ALA A 63 -28.66 17.42 4.08
CA ALA A 63 -29.37 17.64 2.82
C ALA A 63 -29.09 16.47 1.84
N PRO A 64 -30.13 15.92 1.18
CA PRO A 64 -29.94 14.84 0.22
C PRO A 64 -29.21 15.33 -1.03
N PRO A 65 -28.68 14.38 -1.86
CA PRO A 65 -28.10 14.72 -3.15
C PRO A 65 -29.00 15.63 -3.99
N SER A 66 -28.45 16.74 -4.48
CA SER A 66 -29.15 17.79 -5.22
C SER A 66 -28.22 18.44 -6.27
N ALA A 67 -28.74 19.41 -7.02
CA ALA A 67 -27.93 20.19 -7.95
C ALA A 67 -26.88 21.05 -7.25
N ASP A 68 -27.15 21.52 -6.03
CA ASP A 68 -26.25 22.34 -5.23
C ASP A 68 -25.22 21.49 -4.46
N HIS A 69 -25.62 20.26 -4.07
CA HIS A 69 -24.79 19.29 -3.35
C HIS A 69 -24.91 17.91 -4.04
N TRP A 70 -24.03 17.61 -4.97
CA TRP A 70 -24.14 16.40 -5.82
C TRP A 70 -24.21 15.09 -5.03
N PHE A 71 -23.46 14.99 -3.93
CA PHE A 71 -23.48 13.83 -3.03
C PHE A 71 -24.22 14.11 -1.71
N GLY A 72 -24.94 15.23 -1.62
CA GLY A 72 -25.56 15.70 -0.38
C GLY A 72 -24.56 16.29 0.60
N THR A 73 -25.00 16.49 1.84
CA THR A 73 -24.20 17.04 2.92
C THR A 73 -24.13 16.10 4.12
N ASP A 74 -23.12 16.28 4.96
CA ASP A 74 -22.96 15.54 6.21
C ASP A 74 -23.71 16.18 7.40
N ALA A 75 -23.47 15.65 8.60
CA ALA A 75 -24.08 16.14 9.85
C ALA A 75 -23.70 17.59 10.20
N LEU A 76 -22.62 18.12 9.64
CA LEU A 76 -22.19 19.51 9.83
C LEU A 76 -22.53 20.41 8.63
N GLY A 77 -23.27 19.88 7.63
CA GLY A 77 -23.63 20.61 6.42
C GLY A 77 -22.46 20.77 5.44
N ARG A 78 -21.37 19.98 5.59
CA ARG A 78 -20.21 20.00 4.66
C ARG A 78 -20.55 19.24 3.38
N ASP A 79 -20.12 19.74 2.23
CA ASP A 79 -20.37 19.11 0.93
C ASP A 79 -19.63 17.77 0.75
N MET A 80 -20.39 16.67 0.63
CA MET A 80 -19.82 15.32 0.54
C MET A 80 -19.01 15.09 -0.73
N PHE A 81 -19.43 15.67 -1.89
CA PHE A 81 -18.67 15.50 -3.13
C PHE A 81 -17.28 16.14 -3.05
N SER A 82 -17.20 17.38 -2.55
CA SER A 82 -15.94 18.08 -2.33
C SER A 82 -15.04 17.34 -1.34
N ARG A 83 -15.60 16.78 -0.26
CA ARG A 83 -14.86 15.99 0.74
C ARG A 83 -14.31 14.70 0.15
N VAL A 84 -15.09 13.96 -0.64
CA VAL A 84 -14.65 12.73 -1.29
C VAL A 84 -13.47 12.98 -2.25
N ILE A 85 -13.54 14.04 -3.05
CA ILE A 85 -12.46 14.37 -4.00
C ILE A 85 -11.19 14.80 -3.27
N VAL A 86 -11.30 15.72 -2.31
CA VAL A 86 -10.13 16.25 -1.58
C VAL A 86 -9.54 15.21 -0.65
N GLY A 87 -10.35 14.33 -0.06
CA GLY A 87 -9.92 13.21 0.80
C GLY A 87 -9.00 12.21 0.12
N ALA A 88 -9.03 12.13 -1.22
CA ALA A 88 -8.09 11.33 -1.99
C ALA A 88 -6.61 11.68 -1.70
N ARG A 89 -6.32 12.93 -1.38
CA ARG A 89 -4.97 13.40 -1.07
C ARG A 89 -4.42 12.76 0.19
N ASP A 90 -5.22 12.65 1.22
CA ASP A 90 -4.79 12.11 2.51
C ASP A 90 -4.42 10.65 2.38
N ILE A 91 -5.29 9.84 1.80
CA ILE A 91 -5.05 8.40 1.66
C ILE A 91 -3.91 8.08 0.69
N LEU A 92 -3.81 8.82 -0.44
CA LEU A 92 -2.74 8.65 -1.44
C LEU A 92 -1.39 9.26 -1.02
N THR A 93 -1.35 9.99 0.09
CA THR A 93 -0.11 10.41 0.72
C THR A 93 0.33 9.40 1.77
N VAL A 94 -0.59 9.03 2.67
CA VAL A 94 -0.26 8.20 3.84
C VAL A 94 0.01 6.74 3.43
N ALA A 95 -0.85 6.13 2.63
CA ALA A 95 -0.73 4.71 2.28
C ALA A 95 0.54 4.38 1.47
N PRO A 96 0.92 5.14 0.41
CA PRO A 96 2.17 4.88 -0.31
C PRO A 96 3.42 5.09 0.55
N LEU A 97 3.46 6.14 1.38
CA LEU A 97 4.61 6.39 2.26
C LEU A 97 4.77 5.28 3.31
N ALA A 98 3.67 4.85 3.92
CA ALA A 98 3.68 3.73 4.86
C ALA A 98 4.17 2.44 4.17
N THR A 99 3.69 2.17 2.96
CA THR A 99 4.10 1.02 2.16
C THR A 99 5.60 1.06 1.85
N LEU A 100 6.12 2.21 1.40
CA LEU A 100 7.54 2.37 1.11
C LEU A 100 8.42 2.12 2.33
N ILE A 101 8.04 2.64 3.51
CA ILE A 101 8.76 2.38 4.76
C ILE A 101 8.75 0.89 5.10
N GLY A 102 7.58 0.24 5.01
CA GLY A 102 7.43 -1.17 5.32
C GLY A 102 8.24 -2.06 4.37
N VAL A 103 8.18 -1.78 3.07
CA VAL A 103 8.91 -2.54 2.05
C VAL A 103 10.41 -2.29 2.14
N ALA A 104 10.86 -1.05 2.29
CA ALA A 104 12.29 -0.74 2.43
C ALA A 104 12.87 -1.37 3.70
N GLY A 105 12.20 -1.21 4.84
CA GLY A 105 12.61 -1.82 6.11
C GLY A 105 12.61 -3.35 6.04
N GLY A 106 11.57 -3.93 5.47
CA GLY A 106 11.46 -5.38 5.28
C GLY A 106 12.51 -5.93 4.31
N ALA A 107 12.74 -5.25 3.18
CA ALA A 107 13.78 -5.64 2.22
C ALA A 107 15.16 -5.61 2.88
N MET A 108 15.47 -4.57 3.65
CA MET A 108 16.75 -4.45 4.36
C MET A 108 16.94 -5.57 5.40
N LEU A 109 15.91 -5.84 6.23
CA LEU A 109 15.96 -6.92 7.22
C LEU A 109 16.03 -8.30 6.54
N GLY A 110 15.24 -8.54 5.51
CA GLY A 110 15.24 -9.79 4.76
C GLY A 110 16.58 -10.05 4.05
N LEU A 111 17.19 -9.00 3.47
CA LEU A 111 18.49 -9.08 2.84
C LEU A 111 19.58 -9.47 3.85
N VAL A 112 19.62 -8.80 4.99
CA VAL A 112 20.60 -9.07 6.06
C VAL A 112 20.42 -10.47 6.64
N THR A 113 19.20 -10.84 7.02
CA THR A 113 18.94 -12.15 7.63
C THR A 113 19.16 -13.29 6.63
N GLY A 114 18.72 -13.13 5.39
CA GLY A 114 18.92 -14.12 4.33
C GLY A 114 20.39 -14.31 3.95
N TYR A 115 21.17 -13.22 3.88
CA TYR A 115 22.58 -13.29 3.50
C TYR A 115 23.47 -13.87 4.61
N PHE A 116 23.41 -13.34 5.84
CA PHE A 116 24.27 -13.79 6.93
C PHE A 116 23.84 -15.13 7.51
N GLY A 117 22.54 -15.39 7.63
CA GLY A 117 22.06 -16.62 8.22
C GLY A 117 22.43 -16.79 9.70
N GLY A 118 22.50 -18.03 10.16
CA GLY A 118 23.05 -18.41 11.49
C GLY A 118 22.41 -17.66 12.65
N VAL A 119 23.23 -17.06 13.54
CA VAL A 119 22.78 -16.39 14.75
C VAL A 119 21.96 -15.12 14.44
N VAL A 120 22.36 -14.34 13.43
CA VAL A 120 21.65 -13.12 13.01
C VAL A 120 20.23 -13.47 12.58
N ASP A 121 20.11 -14.43 11.70
CA ASP A 121 18.83 -14.94 11.20
C ASP A 121 17.95 -15.50 12.32
N ASN A 122 18.52 -16.27 13.24
CA ASN A 122 17.78 -16.86 14.35
C ASN A 122 17.24 -15.79 15.33
N ILE A 123 18.04 -14.77 15.66
CA ILE A 123 17.60 -13.72 16.60
C ILE A 123 16.54 -12.83 15.92
N VAL A 124 16.85 -12.29 14.74
CA VAL A 124 15.93 -11.39 14.01
C VAL A 124 14.66 -12.15 13.59
N GLY A 125 14.79 -13.39 13.14
CA GLY A 125 13.65 -14.24 12.77
C GLY A 125 12.70 -14.47 13.96
N ARG A 126 13.21 -14.72 15.17
CA ARG A 126 12.37 -14.86 16.37
C ARG A 126 11.65 -13.56 16.74
N LEU A 127 12.30 -12.40 16.57
CA LEU A 127 11.65 -11.10 16.77
C LEU A 127 10.55 -10.85 15.73
N ILE A 128 10.81 -11.16 14.46
CA ILE A 128 9.81 -11.12 13.39
C ILE A 128 8.63 -12.03 13.72
N ASP A 129 8.88 -13.27 14.15
CA ASP A 129 7.84 -14.23 14.50
C ASP A 129 7.00 -13.76 15.69
N ALA A 130 7.62 -13.15 16.69
CA ALA A 130 6.93 -12.58 17.83
C ALA A 130 5.99 -11.43 17.44
N VAL A 131 6.41 -10.56 16.52
CA VAL A 131 5.55 -9.47 16.01
C VAL A 131 4.41 -10.04 15.14
N LEU A 132 4.70 -11.05 14.30
CA LEU A 132 3.69 -11.68 13.43
C LEU A 132 2.69 -12.57 14.20
N ALA A 133 2.97 -12.93 15.44
CA ALA A 133 2.00 -13.60 16.33
C ALA A 133 0.84 -12.69 16.74
N LEU A 134 1.00 -11.37 16.62
CA LEU A 134 -0.04 -10.39 16.89
C LEU A 134 -0.78 -10.01 15.60
N PRO A 135 -2.11 -9.81 15.67
CA PRO A 135 -2.85 -9.26 14.54
C PRO A 135 -2.27 -7.89 14.13
N LEU A 136 -2.04 -7.70 12.82
CA LEU A 136 -1.44 -6.48 12.25
C LEU A 136 -2.07 -5.19 12.78
N LEU A 137 -3.41 -5.16 12.84
CA LEU A 137 -4.16 -3.99 13.29
C LEU A 137 -3.85 -3.67 14.76
N ILE A 138 -3.67 -4.67 15.61
CA ILE A 138 -3.31 -4.46 17.02
C ILE A 138 -1.90 -3.85 17.13
N VAL A 139 -0.95 -4.33 16.33
CA VAL A 139 0.41 -3.77 16.31
C VAL A 139 0.38 -2.30 15.88
N ALA A 140 -0.38 -1.97 14.83
CA ALA A 140 -0.55 -0.60 14.38
C ALA A 140 -1.23 0.29 15.44
N LEU A 141 -2.27 -0.20 16.11
CA LEU A 141 -2.95 0.51 17.21
C LEU A 141 -2.01 0.78 18.39
N MET A 142 -1.24 -0.22 18.82
CA MET A 142 -0.26 -0.05 19.89
C MET A 142 0.80 1.00 19.52
N ALA A 143 1.29 0.97 18.29
CA ALA A 143 2.25 1.96 17.80
C ALA A 143 1.66 3.37 17.79
N LEU A 144 0.40 3.54 17.36
CA LEU A 144 -0.28 4.84 17.36
C LEU A 144 -0.53 5.38 18.76
N VAL A 145 -0.91 4.53 19.70
CA VAL A 145 -1.07 4.94 21.11
C VAL A 145 0.27 5.44 21.69
N ALA A 146 1.38 4.80 21.32
CA ALA A 146 2.71 5.20 21.78
C ALA A 146 3.23 6.47 21.12
N LEU A 147 2.94 6.68 19.81
CA LEU A 147 3.45 7.81 19.02
C LEU A 147 2.58 9.06 19.09
N GLY A 148 1.31 8.92 19.49
CA GLY A 148 0.30 9.96 19.44
C GLY A 148 -0.32 10.17 18.05
N PRO A 149 -1.47 10.89 17.97
CA PRO A 149 -2.22 11.08 16.73
C PRO A 149 -1.53 12.10 15.80
N SER A 150 -0.95 11.61 14.70
CA SER A 150 -0.41 12.44 13.60
C SER A 150 -0.29 11.62 12.33
N ASN A 151 -0.30 12.27 11.17
CA ASN A 151 -0.11 11.59 9.88
C ASN A 151 1.22 10.82 9.84
N GLY A 152 2.28 11.40 10.40
CA GLY A 152 3.59 10.73 10.51
C GLY A 152 3.54 9.48 11.39
N ALA A 153 2.80 9.52 12.51
CA ALA A 153 2.60 8.35 13.37
C ALA A 153 1.84 7.24 12.65
N VAL A 154 0.80 7.56 11.87
CA VAL A 154 0.05 6.59 11.07
C VAL A 154 0.95 5.94 10.02
N ILE A 155 1.75 6.74 9.29
CA ILE A 155 2.72 6.26 8.30
C ILE A 155 3.72 5.29 8.95
N LEU A 156 4.31 5.66 10.07
CA LEU A 156 5.29 4.83 10.78
C LEU A 156 4.66 3.57 11.37
N ALA A 157 3.48 3.68 12.00
CA ALA A 157 2.79 2.55 12.61
C ALA A 157 2.46 1.47 11.57
N ILE A 158 1.91 1.86 10.41
CA ILE A 158 1.58 0.93 9.32
C ILE A 158 2.86 0.39 8.69
N GLY A 159 3.84 1.25 8.39
CA GLY A 159 5.10 0.85 7.77
C GLY A 159 5.85 -0.16 8.63
N LEU A 160 6.02 0.12 9.93
CA LEU A 160 6.66 -0.81 10.85
C LEU A 160 5.91 -2.14 10.99
N SER A 161 4.58 -2.10 10.92
CA SER A 161 3.75 -3.31 10.97
C SER A 161 3.89 -4.19 9.71
N PHE A 162 4.19 -3.61 8.55
CA PHE A 162 4.45 -4.37 7.32
C PHE A 162 5.87 -4.92 7.22
N THR A 163 6.84 -4.27 7.87
CA THR A 163 8.25 -4.65 7.83
C THR A 163 8.49 -6.14 8.10
N PRO A 164 7.93 -6.79 9.14
CA PRO A 164 8.16 -8.20 9.42
C PRO A 164 7.68 -9.14 8.32
N ILE A 165 6.53 -8.82 7.70
CA ILE A 165 5.93 -9.64 6.65
C ILE A 165 6.81 -9.60 5.40
N VAL A 166 7.20 -8.39 4.97
CA VAL A 166 8.08 -8.19 3.81
C VAL A 166 9.45 -8.80 4.05
N ALA A 167 10.00 -8.65 5.28
CA ALA A 167 11.28 -9.24 5.63
C ALA A 167 11.29 -10.77 5.44
N ARG A 168 10.20 -11.46 5.78
CA ARG A 168 10.08 -12.92 5.59
C ARG A 168 10.09 -13.30 4.10
N THR A 169 9.35 -12.60 3.26
CA THR A 169 9.32 -12.85 1.80
C THR A 169 10.68 -12.58 1.17
N VAL A 170 11.29 -11.42 1.47
CA VAL A 170 12.59 -11.05 0.91
C VAL A 170 13.69 -11.99 1.41
N ARG A 171 13.68 -12.36 2.69
CA ARG A 171 14.61 -13.37 3.23
C ARG A 171 14.55 -14.68 2.44
N SER A 172 13.35 -15.16 2.12
CA SER A 172 13.18 -16.40 1.34
C SER A 172 13.78 -16.26 -0.06
N ALA A 173 13.58 -15.13 -0.73
CA ALA A 173 14.20 -14.85 -2.04
C ALA A 173 15.74 -14.78 -1.94
N VAL A 174 16.27 -14.11 -0.92
CA VAL A 174 17.73 -14.02 -0.69
C VAL A 174 18.35 -15.39 -0.43
N LEU A 175 17.68 -16.25 0.34
CA LEU A 175 18.15 -17.60 0.61
C LEU A 175 18.30 -18.44 -0.67
N ALA A 176 17.37 -18.30 -1.60
CA ALA A 176 17.46 -18.98 -2.90
C ALA A 176 18.59 -18.40 -3.75
N GLU A 177 18.70 -17.08 -3.81
CA GLU A 177 19.66 -16.38 -4.66
C GLU A 177 21.12 -16.54 -4.21
N ARG A 178 21.36 -16.55 -2.90
CA ARG A 178 22.72 -16.62 -2.33
C ARG A 178 23.46 -17.96 -2.59
N GLU A 179 22.74 -19.01 -2.95
CA GLU A 179 23.30 -20.34 -3.25
C GLU A 179 23.73 -20.46 -4.73
N LEU A 180 23.51 -19.43 -5.56
CA LEU A 180 23.84 -19.44 -6.97
C LEU A 180 25.34 -19.19 -7.21
N ASP A 181 25.89 -19.76 -8.31
CA ASP A 181 27.29 -19.74 -8.63
C ASP A 181 27.93 -18.36 -8.75
N TYR A 182 27.18 -17.37 -9.25
CA TYR A 182 27.70 -16.01 -9.40
C TYR A 182 27.91 -15.32 -8.02
N VAL A 183 27.09 -15.63 -7.01
CA VAL A 183 27.29 -15.17 -5.64
C VAL A 183 28.50 -15.85 -5.00
N ALA A 184 28.69 -17.17 -5.24
CA ALA A 184 29.86 -17.89 -4.79
C ALA A 184 31.14 -17.31 -5.44
N ALA A 185 31.12 -17.00 -6.74
CA ALA A 185 32.22 -16.36 -7.45
C ALA A 185 32.54 -14.96 -6.88
N ALA A 186 31.54 -14.14 -6.58
CA ALA A 186 31.73 -12.83 -5.94
C ALA A 186 32.45 -12.95 -4.57
N ARG A 187 32.02 -13.91 -3.76
CA ARG A 187 32.67 -14.19 -2.46
C ARG A 187 34.12 -14.69 -2.64
N LEU A 188 34.39 -15.52 -3.64
CA LEU A 188 35.75 -15.99 -3.94
C LEU A 188 36.68 -14.85 -4.43
N ARG A 189 36.13 -13.83 -5.12
CA ARG A 189 36.85 -12.60 -5.47
C ARG A 189 37.18 -11.72 -4.25
N GLY A 190 36.68 -12.06 -3.06
CA GLY A 190 36.89 -11.29 -1.83
C GLY A 190 36.02 -10.04 -1.72
N GLU A 191 34.92 -9.98 -2.44
CA GLU A 191 34.00 -8.84 -2.39
C GLU A 191 33.35 -8.71 -1.00
N SER A 192 33.11 -7.48 -0.56
CA SER A 192 32.50 -7.23 0.74
C SER A 192 31.04 -7.70 0.79
N ALA A 193 30.57 -8.06 1.98
CA ALA A 193 29.17 -8.47 2.19
C ALA A 193 28.16 -7.42 1.67
N LEU A 194 28.44 -6.14 1.88
CA LEU A 194 27.59 -5.04 1.38
C LEU A 194 27.56 -4.99 -0.13
N HIS A 195 28.69 -5.22 -0.79
CA HIS A 195 28.76 -5.28 -2.26
C HIS A 195 27.97 -6.50 -2.78
N VAL A 196 28.18 -7.67 -2.23
CA VAL A 196 27.45 -8.88 -2.64
C VAL A 196 25.95 -8.71 -2.43
N MET A 197 25.50 -8.19 -1.28
CA MET A 197 24.08 -7.94 -1.03
C MET A 197 23.48 -6.89 -1.97
N GLY A 198 24.15 -5.75 -2.15
CA GLY A 198 23.61 -4.61 -2.88
C GLY A 198 23.77 -4.67 -4.39
N VAL A 199 24.82 -5.28 -4.90
CA VAL A 199 25.16 -5.29 -6.32
C VAL A 199 24.84 -6.63 -6.98
N GLU A 200 25.07 -7.74 -6.27
CA GLU A 200 24.85 -9.06 -6.83
C GLU A 200 23.45 -9.60 -6.53
N ILE A 201 22.99 -9.59 -5.26
CA ILE A 201 21.72 -10.20 -4.85
C ILE A 201 20.53 -9.28 -5.07
N LEU A 202 20.57 -8.04 -4.55
CA LEU A 202 19.43 -7.13 -4.55
C LEU A 202 18.82 -6.90 -5.94
N PRO A 203 19.57 -6.67 -7.03
CA PRO A 203 18.99 -6.49 -8.36
C PRO A 203 18.21 -7.72 -8.86
N ASN A 204 18.61 -8.91 -8.42
CA ASN A 204 17.99 -10.17 -8.84
C ASN A 204 16.69 -10.49 -8.07
N ILE A 205 16.52 -9.94 -6.87
CA ILE A 205 15.32 -10.09 -6.04
C ILE A 205 14.36 -8.88 -6.12
N LEU A 206 14.61 -7.92 -7.00
CA LEU A 206 13.70 -6.77 -7.17
C LEU A 206 12.27 -7.19 -7.56
N GLY A 207 12.12 -8.25 -8.36
CA GLY A 207 10.80 -8.78 -8.72
C GLY A 207 9.93 -9.08 -7.48
N PRO A 208 10.34 -9.99 -6.59
CA PRO A 208 9.66 -10.22 -5.31
C PRO A 208 9.40 -8.96 -4.48
N ILE A 209 10.35 -8.00 -4.44
CA ILE A 209 10.18 -6.74 -3.71
C ILE A 209 9.08 -5.87 -4.34
N PHE A 210 9.01 -5.79 -5.67
CA PHE A 210 7.96 -5.05 -6.37
C PHE A 210 6.58 -5.68 -6.17
N VAL A 211 6.48 -7.00 -6.15
CA VAL A 211 5.24 -7.71 -5.83
C VAL A 211 4.78 -7.35 -4.41
N GLU A 212 5.68 -7.40 -3.42
CA GLU A 212 5.34 -6.97 -2.06
C GLU A 212 4.90 -5.50 -2.01
N LEU A 213 5.57 -4.60 -2.75
CA LEU A 213 5.21 -3.19 -2.80
C LEU A 213 3.76 -2.99 -3.27
N THR A 214 3.37 -3.64 -4.36
CA THR A 214 2.03 -3.50 -4.93
C THR A 214 0.96 -4.09 -4.03
N VAL A 215 1.18 -5.29 -3.50
CA VAL A 215 0.24 -5.97 -2.60
C VAL A 215 0.08 -5.16 -1.29
N ARG A 216 1.20 -4.69 -0.70
CA ARG A 216 1.14 -3.90 0.55
C ARG A 216 0.47 -2.56 0.36
N LEU A 217 0.52 -1.96 -0.83
CA LEU A 217 -0.18 -0.71 -1.10
C LEU A 217 -1.71 -0.87 -0.95
N GLY A 218 -2.29 -1.93 -1.49
CA GLY A 218 -3.71 -2.23 -1.31
C GLY A 218 -4.09 -2.44 0.16
N TYR A 219 -3.27 -3.19 0.90
CA TYR A 219 -3.45 -3.37 2.34
C TYR A 219 -3.28 -2.07 3.13
N ALA A 220 -2.34 -1.19 2.74
CA ALA A 220 -2.12 0.09 3.40
C ALA A 220 -3.33 1.01 3.28
N ILE A 221 -3.93 1.13 2.08
CA ILE A 221 -5.14 1.92 1.85
C ILE A 221 -6.26 1.46 2.78
N PHE A 222 -6.52 0.16 2.84
CA PHE A 222 -7.53 -0.41 3.72
C PHE A 222 -7.20 -0.19 5.20
N THR A 223 -5.93 -0.33 5.60
CA THR A 223 -5.49 -0.16 6.99
C THR A 223 -5.60 1.31 7.44
N VAL A 224 -5.21 2.28 6.58
CA VAL A 224 -5.40 3.72 6.86
C VAL A 224 -6.87 4.02 7.11
N ALA A 225 -7.75 3.60 6.18
CA ALA A 225 -9.19 3.81 6.32
C ALA A 225 -9.76 3.17 7.60
N THR A 226 -9.30 1.95 7.96
CA THR A 226 -9.72 1.25 9.17
C THR A 226 -9.26 1.98 10.44
N LEU A 227 -8.01 2.44 10.50
CA LEU A 227 -7.48 3.18 11.65
C LEU A 227 -8.18 4.53 11.82
N SER A 228 -8.47 5.23 10.72
CA SER A 228 -9.24 6.47 10.72
C SER A 228 -10.68 6.22 11.17
N PHE A 229 -11.31 5.15 10.71
CA PHE A 229 -12.64 4.73 11.18
C PHE A 229 -12.66 4.43 12.68
N LEU A 230 -11.59 3.85 13.24
CA LEU A 230 -11.47 3.60 14.68
C LEU A 230 -11.10 4.86 15.49
N GLY A 231 -10.97 6.02 14.85
CA GLY A 231 -10.68 7.29 15.48
C GLY A 231 -9.22 7.51 15.91
N VAL A 232 -8.31 6.61 15.53
CA VAL A 232 -6.88 6.68 15.85
C VAL A 232 -5.99 6.99 14.64
N GLY A 233 -6.58 7.01 13.44
CA GLY A 233 -5.91 7.37 12.19
C GLY A 233 -5.79 8.88 12.00
N LEU A 234 -6.17 9.35 10.80
CA LEU A 234 -6.22 10.77 10.49
C LEU A 234 -7.30 11.47 11.34
N GLN A 235 -7.01 12.71 11.72
CA GLN A 235 -7.82 13.45 12.67
C GLN A 235 -8.62 14.59 11.99
N PRO A 236 -9.78 15.00 12.55
CA PRO A 236 -10.48 16.19 12.08
C PRO A 236 -9.56 17.44 12.04
N PRO A 237 -9.76 18.36 11.10
CA PRO A 237 -10.86 18.46 10.14
C PRO A 237 -10.64 17.72 8.80
N SER A 238 -9.67 16.77 8.72
CA SER A 238 -9.34 16.03 7.49
C SER A 238 -10.60 15.47 6.80
N PRO A 239 -10.71 15.58 5.45
CA PRO A 239 -11.76 14.94 4.67
C PRO A 239 -11.46 13.46 4.37
N ASP A 240 -10.65 12.78 5.20
CA ASP A 240 -10.33 11.36 5.06
C ASP A 240 -11.59 10.50 5.03
N TRP A 241 -11.63 9.56 4.11
CA TRP A 241 -12.83 8.74 3.85
C TRP A 241 -13.17 7.82 5.03
N GLY A 242 -12.18 7.24 5.71
CA GLY A 242 -12.40 6.39 6.89
C GLY A 242 -12.95 7.18 8.07
N LEU A 243 -12.42 8.39 8.28
CA LEU A 243 -12.88 9.32 9.29
C LEU A 243 -14.32 9.80 8.99
N ALA A 244 -14.62 10.17 7.74
CA ALA A 244 -15.95 10.60 7.32
C ALA A 244 -16.99 9.50 7.54
N ILE A 245 -16.65 8.23 7.24
CA ILE A 245 -17.51 7.08 7.55
C ILE A 245 -17.72 6.97 9.07
N SER A 246 -16.65 7.09 9.88
CA SER A 246 -16.74 7.02 11.34
C SER A 246 -17.64 8.09 11.96
N GLU A 247 -17.58 9.32 11.44
CA GLU A 247 -18.40 10.43 11.90
C GLU A 247 -19.90 10.24 11.58
N ASN A 248 -20.23 9.53 10.48
CA ASN A 248 -21.57 9.50 9.91
C ASN A 248 -22.25 8.12 9.88
N TYR A 249 -21.56 7.00 10.19
CA TYR A 249 -22.15 5.66 10.03
C TYR A 249 -23.44 5.45 10.83
N GLY A 250 -23.59 6.10 11.98
CA GLY A 250 -24.79 6.03 12.80
C GLY A 250 -26.05 6.63 12.15
N LEU A 251 -25.87 7.48 11.12
CA LEU A 251 -26.95 8.18 10.42
C LEU A 251 -27.63 7.31 9.36
N ILE A 252 -27.02 6.19 8.96
CA ILE A 252 -27.57 5.26 7.95
C ILE A 252 -28.95 4.76 8.38
N GLY A 253 -29.13 4.43 9.68
CA GLY A 253 -30.41 3.98 10.23
C GLY A 253 -31.53 5.03 10.13
N GLY A 254 -31.17 6.30 10.02
CA GLY A 254 -32.10 7.43 9.78
C GLY A 254 -32.40 7.68 8.30
N GLY A 255 -31.86 6.89 7.38
CA GLY A 255 -32.04 7.04 5.93
C GLY A 255 -31.01 7.94 5.24
N PHE A 256 -30.00 8.45 5.95
CA PHE A 256 -28.96 9.36 5.41
C PHE A 256 -27.79 8.57 4.82
N TRP A 257 -28.07 7.63 3.93
CA TRP A 257 -27.10 6.68 3.36
C TRP A 257 -25.97 7.34 2.57
N TRP A 258 -26.20 8.52 1.98
CA TRP A 258 -25.23 9.25 1.16
C TRP A 258 -24.02 9.73 1.97
N THR A 259 -24.18 9.94 3.28
CA THR A 259 -23.10 10.40 4.17
C THR A 259 -21.99 9.37 4.38
N VAL A 260 -22.19 8.13 3.92
CA VAL A 260 -21.25 7.01 4.06
C VAL A 260 -20.94 6.34 2.72
N LEU A 261 -21.96 6.22 1.84
CA LEU A 261 -21.85 5.39 0.63
C LEU A 261 -20.73 5.85 -0.30
N PHE A 262 -20.59 7.15 -0.51
CA PHE A 262 -19.63 7.68 -1.48
C PHE A 262 -18.19 7.53 -0.98
N ASP A 263 -17.92 7.72 0.30
CA ASP A 263 -16.60 7.47 0.90
C ASP A 263 -16.25 5.98 0.88
N ALA A 264 -17.21 5.11 1.21
CA ALA A 264 -17.03 3.66 1.12
C ALA A 264 -16.75 3.21 -0.33
N PHE A 265 -17.45 3.78 -1.32
CA PHE A 265 -17.20 3.51 -2.73
C PHE A 265 -15.82 4.00 -3.19
N ALA A 266 -15.37 5.16 -2.70
CA ALA A 266 -14.04 5.68 -2.98
C ALA A 266 -12.94 4.73 -2.49
N ILE A 267 -13.03 4.28 -1.21
CA ILE A 267 -12.10 3.29 -0.65
C ILE A 267 -12.13 1.99 -1.47
N MET A 268 -13.32 1.44 -1.71
CA MET A 268 -13.49 0.18 -2.44
C MET A 268 -12.90 0.27 -3.85
N SER A 269 -13.22 1.33 -4.59
CA SER A 269 -12.74 1.53 -5.97
C SER A 269 -11.22 1.64 -6.04
N LEU A 270 -10.60 2.37 -5.10
CA LEU A 270 -9.15 2.54 -5.05
C LEU A 270 -8.44 1.22 -4.67
N VAL A 271 -8.95 0.49 -3.67
CA VAL A 271 -8.39 -0.82 -3.27
C VAL A 271 -8.48 -1.83 -4.41
N VAL A 272 -9.64 -1.95 -5.05
CA VAL A 272 -9.81 -2.85 -6.20
C VAL A 272 -8.89 -2.45 -7.35
N ALA A 273 -8.80 -1.16 -7.66
CA ALA A 273 -7.96 -0.66 -8.74
C ALA A 273 -6.47 -0.95 -8.52
N VAL A 274 -5.96 -0.72 -7.30
CA VAL A 274 -4.56 -1.03 -6.96
C VAL A 274 -4.28 -2.53 -7.07
N ASN A 275 -5.21 -3.39 -6.63
CA ASN A 275 -5.04 -4.84 -6.77
C ASN A 275 -5.07 -5.28 -8.24
N LEU A 276 -5.96 -4.74 -9.09
CA LEU A 276 -5.98 -5.02 -10.53
C LEU A 276 -4.67 -4.61 -11.23
N VAL A 277 -4.08 -3.49 -10.82
CA VAL A 277 -2.77 -3.06 -11.32
C VAL A 277 -1.67 -4.00 -10.82
N ALA A 278 -1.71 -4.41 -9.55
CA ALA A 278 -0.75 -5.33 -8.95
C ALA A 278 -0.75 -6.70 -9.66
N ASP A 279 -1.94 -7.29 -9.85
CA ASP A 279 -2.12 -8.58 -10.51
C ASP A 279 -1.64 -8.54 -11.97
N GLY A 280 -1.94 -7.44 -12.67
CA GLY A 280 -1.47 -7.23 -14.05
C GLY A 280 0.05 -7.15 -14.14
N LEU A 281 0.68 -6.41 -13.23
CA LEU A 281 2.14 -6.31 -13.14
C LEU A 281 2.79 -7.65 -12.82
N GLN A 282 2.26 -8.37 -11.83
CA GLN A 282 2.76 -9.69 -11.47
C GLN A 282 2.68 -10.66 -12.65
N THR A 283 1.53 -10.75 -13.32
CA THR A 283 1.34 -11.61 -14.50
C THR A 283 2.30 -11.28 -15.63
N ALA A 284 2.61 -9.99 -15.83
CA ALA A 284 3.52 -9.56 -16.88
C ALA A 284 5.01 -9.79 -16.53
N LEU A 285 5.34 -9.87 -15.23
CA LEU A 285 6.71 -10.17 -14.76
C LEU A 285 6.98 -11.67 -14.72
N ASP A 286 5.95 -12.50 -14.55
CA ASP A 286 6.04 -13.96 -14.49
C ASP A 286 5.97 -14.61 -15.90
N ALA A 287 5.67 -13.86 -16.97
CA ALA A 287 5.54 -14.31 -18.35
C ALA A 287 6.89 -14.34 -19.07
#